data_6ebeb425d9a37c1ae7716b1358297d8d
#
_entry.id   6ebeb425d9a37c1ae7716b1358297d8d
#
_cell.length_a   1.000
_cell.length_b   1.000
_cell.length_c   1.000
_cell.angle_alpha   90.00
_cell.angle_beta   90.00
_cell.angle_gamma   90.00
#
_symmetry.space_group_name_H-M   'P 1'
#
loop_
_entity.id
_entity.type
_entity.pdbx_description
1 polymer ?
#
loop_
_entity_poly.entity_id
_entity_poly.type
_entity_poly.pdbx_seq_one_letter_code
_entity_poly.pdbx_strand_id
1 'polypeptide(L)'
;VQIRELSVPHAWEFTPVQHGDERGVFLEWFKADEFEAATGRSFDLRQSNISVSARGVVRGIHFADVPAGQAKYVTAVAGSVLDIVIDLRVGSPTFGRWDSVVLDDVTRSCVFVSEGLGHLFIATSESATVSYLTTDKYRPGNEHGISPFDPALGLMLPSDTILSEKDADAPSLAEAEALGLLPAWQNCLDAYAAAAVNG
;
A
#
# COMPACT_ATOMS: atom_id res chain seq x y z
N VAL A 1 0.68 -18.58 -8.44
CA VAL A 1 0.15 -17.36 -7.80
C VAL A 1 -1.20 -16.99 -8.42
N GLN A 2 -2.12 -16.48 -7.61
CA GLN A 2 -3.33 -15.82 -8.12
C GLN A 2 -3.09 -14.31 -8.05
N ILE A 3 -3.40 -13.59 -9.12
CA ILE A 3 -3.14 -12.16 -9.21
C ILE A 3 -4.42 -11.45 -9.64
N ARG A 4 -4.76 -10.36 -8.94
CA ARG A 4 -5.95 -9.57 -9.20
C ARG A 4 -5.61 -8.09 -9.15
N GLU A 5 -5.92 -7.32 -10.19
CA GLU A 5 -5.89 -5.87 -10.09
C GLU A 5 -7.06 -5.40 -9.22
N LEU A 6 -6.81 -4.44 -8.34
CA LEU A 6 -7.83 -3.85 -7.48
C LEU A 6 -8.73 -2.90 -8.26
N SER A 7 -9.83 -2.45 -7.66
CA SER A 7 -10.70 -1.42 -8.26
C SER A 7 -10.05 -0.04 -8.35
N VAL A 8 -8.95 0.16 -7.61
CA VAL A 8 -8.03 1.28 -7.76
C VAL A 8 -6.95 0.89 -8.76
N PRO A 9 -6.88 1.50 -9.96
CA PRO A 9 -5.94 1.11 -11.01
C PRO A 9 -4.48 1.22 -10.56
N HIS A 10 -3.66 0.29 -11.03
CA HIS A 10 -2.24 0.16 -10.67
C HIS A 10 -2.00 -0.27 -9.22
N ALA A 11 -2.96 -0.92 -8.62
CA ALA A 11 -2.79 -1.68 -7.37
C ALA A 11 -3.22 -3.13 -7.59
N TRP A 12 -2.46 -4.09 -7.05
CA TRP A 12 -2.71 -5.52 -7.26
C TRP A 12 -2.63 -6.30 -5.96
N GLU A 13 -3.48 -7.32 -5.86
CA GLU A 13 -3.37 -8.39 -4.89
C GLU A 13 -2.67 -9.61 -5.52
N PHE A 14 -1.71 -10.17 -4.79
CA PHE A 14 -1.00 -11.40 -5.13
C PHE A 14 -1.24 -12.43 -4.03
N THR A 15 -1.83 -13.56 -4.36
CA THR A 15 -1.99 -14.68 -3.41
C THR A 15 -1.01 -15.79 -3.80
N PRO A 16 0.07 -16.00 -3.05
CA PRO A 16 1.11 -16.98 -3.38
C PRO A 16 0.60 -18.41 -3.27
N VAL A 17 1.21 -19.32 -4.02
CA VAL A 17 1.02 -20.75 -3.81
C VAL A 17 1.75 -21.15 -2.53
N GLN A 18 1.07 -21.88 -1.66
CA GLN A 18 1.62 -22.39 -0.42
C GLN A 18 1.91 -23.91 -0.55
N HIS A 19 3.12 -24.31 -0.20
CA HIS A 19 3.58 -25.71 -0.21
C HIS A 19 3.70 -26.19 1.23
N GLY A 20 2.69 -26.97 1.68
CA GLY A 20 2.63 -27.51 3.03
C GLY A 20 3.13 -28.95 3.11
N ASP A 21 3.86 -29.30 4.17
CA ASP A 21 4.21 -30.68 4.54
C ASP A 21 4.28 -30.81 6.08
N GLU A 22 4.78 -31.93 6.59
CA GLU A 22 4.91 -32.19 8.04
C GLU A 22 5.84 -31.19 8.78
N ARG A 23 6.65 -30.41 8.08
CA ARG A 23 7.54 -29.37 8.65
C ARG A 23 6.87 -27.99 8.74
N GLY A 24 5.71 -27.79 8.07
CA GLY A 24 4.99 -26.52 7.99
C GLY A 24 4.72 -26.10 6.56
N VAL A 25 4.83 -24.80 6.27
CA VAL A 25 4.50 -24.20 4.97
C VAL A 25 5.69 -23.44 4.42
N PHE A 26 5.99 -23.67 3.14
CA PHE A 26 6.92 -22.88 2.34
C PHE A 26 6.15 -22.12 1.24
N LEU A 27 6.53 -20.88 0.97
CA LEU A 27 5.99 -20.06 -0.12
C LEU A 27 7.02 -19.08 -0.63
N GLU A 28 6.88 -18.72 -1.89
CA GLU A 28 7.62 -17.62 -2.51
C GLU A 28 6.66 -16.41 -2.57
N TRP A 29 6.85 -15.45 -1.65
CA TRP A 29 5.90 -14.34 -1.51
C TRP A 29 6.16 -13.18 -2.48
N PHE A 30 7.35 -13.11 -3.10
CA PHE A 30 7.69 -12.20 -4.19
C PHE A 30 8.55 -12.91 -5.22
N LYS A 31 8.13 -12.84 -6.48
CA LYS A 31 8.88 -13.31 -7.65
C LYS A 31 8.84 -12.23 -8.71
N ALA A 32 10.02 -11.78 -9.16
CA ALA A 32 10.14 -10.67 -10.08
C ALA A 32 9.46 -10.93 -11.43
N ASP A 33 9.63 -12.14 -11.98
CA ASP A 33 9.04 -12.55 -13.25
C ASP A 33 7.50 -12.58 -13.22
N GLU A 34 6.89 -13.08 -12.14
CA GLU A 34 5.43 -13.07 -11.97
C GLU A 34 4.89 -11.66 -11.73
N PHE A 35 5.63 -10.84 -10.99
CA PHE A 35 5.29 -9.43 -10.77
C PHE A 35 5.35 -8.64 -12.09
N GLU A 36 6.42 -8.79 -12.86
CA GLU A 36 6.61 -8.12 -14.16
C GLU A 36 5.55 -8.56 -15.18
N ALA A 37 5.24 -9.86 -15.24
CA ALA A 37 4.18 -10.37 -16.11
C ALA A 37 2.79 -9.79 -15.78
N ALA A 38 2.49 -9.56 -14.51
CA ALA A 38 1.21 -9.02 -14.06
C ALA A 38 1.09 -7.51 -14.22
N THR A 39 2.16 -6.79 -13.88
CA THR A 39 2.13 -5.32 -13.77
C THR A 39 2.72 -4.60 -15.00
N GLY A 40 3.47 -5.32 -15.83
CA GLY A 40 4.25 -4.76 -16.93
C GLY A 40 5.45 -3.91 -16.48
N ARG A 41 5.85 -3.99 -15.20
CA ARG A 41 6.85 -3.13 -14.56
C ARG A 41 7.85 -3.93 -13.76
N SER A 42 9.10 -3.45 -13.68
CA SER A 42 10.09 -3.98 -12.73
C SER A 42 9.87 -3.41 -11.32
N PHE A 43 10.27 -4.16 -10.29
CA PHE A 43 10.28 -3.72 -8.90
C PHE A 43 11.73 -3.52 -8.45
N ASP A 44 12.23 -2.28 -8.48
CA ASP A 44 13.59 -1.93 -8.06
C ASP A 44 13.67 -1.80 -6.53
N LEU A 45 13.92 -2.91 -5.84
CA LEU A 45 13.97 -2.96 -4.37
C LEU A 45 15.08 -2.06 -3.81
N ARG A 46 14.72 -1.10 -2.96
CA ARG A 46 15.64 -0.20 -2.27
C ARG A 46 15.65 -0.33 -0.75
N GLN A 47 14.52 -0.69 -0.15
CA GLN A 47 14.40 -0.82 1.30
C GLN A 47 13.38 -1.89 1.66
N SER A 48 13.60 -2.57 2.76
CA SER A 48 12.66 -3.51 3.38
C SER A 48 12.40 -3.06 4.81
N ASN A 49 11.13 -3.12 5.23
CA ASN A 49 10.69 -2.68 6.55
C ASN A 49 9.82 -3.76 7.21
N ILE A 50 9.83 -3.75 8.54
CA ILE A 50 8.92 -4.54 9.38
C ILE A 50 8.28 -3.61 10.39
N SER A 51 6.98 -3.75 10.60
CA SER A 51 6.26 -3.10 11.70
C SER A 51 5.49 -4.13 12.51
N VAL A 52 5.44 -3.93 13.82
CA VAL A 52 4.59 -4.71 14.74
C VAL A 52 3.56 -3.76 15.32
N SER A 53 2.29 -4.15 15.28
CA SER A 53 1.16 -3.30 15.65
C SER A 53 0.17 -4.09 16.51
N ALA A 54 -0.26 -3.49 17.62
CA ALA A 54 -1.37 -4.01 18.41
C ALA A 54 -2.71 -3.83 17.68
N ARG A 55 -3.75 -4.57 18.09
CA ARG A 55 -5.12 -4.41 17.57
C ARG A 55 -5.57 -2.95 17.65
N GLY A 56 -6.26 -2.49 16.61
CA GLY A 56 -6.77 -1.11 16.51
C GLY A 56 -5.73 -0.07 16.07
N VAL A 57 -4.45 -0.44 15.95
CA VAL A 57 -3.45 0.47 15.37
C VAL A 57 -3.76 0.67 13.89
N VAL A 58 -3.82 1.91 13.48
CA VAL A 58 -3.93 2.35 12.09
C VAL A 58 -2.65 3.08 11.71
N ARG A 59 -2.06 2.73 10.57
CA ARG A 59 -0.90 3.41 10.00
C ARG A 59 -1.24 3.92 8.61
N GLY A 60 -1.19 5.21 8.45
CA GLY A 60 -1.58 5.90 7.20
C GLY A 60 -2.72 6.90 7.43
N ILE A 61 -3.17 7.49 6.39
CA ILE A 61 -2.91 7.25 4.95
C ILE A 61 -1.57 7.89 4.59
N HIS A 62 -0.61 7.13 4.03
CA HIS A 62 0.70 7.64 3.65
C HIS A 62 0.90 7.56 2.13
N PHE A 63 1.51 8.58 1.57
CA PHE A 63 1.94 8.63 0.17
C PHE A 63 3.24 9.43 0.05
N ALA A 64 3.87 9.38 -1.11
CA ALA A 64 5.10 10.11 -1.40
C ALA A 64 4.94 10.99 -2.64
N ASP A 65 5.76 12.05 -2.71
CA ASP A 65 5.85 12.92 -3.90
C ASP A 65 6.17 12.10 -5.16
N VAL A 66 5.53 12.46 -6.28
CA VAL A 66 5.83 11.90 -7.60
C VAL A 66 6.15 13.03 -8.57
N PRO A 67 7.32 12.99 -9.22
CA PRO A 67 8.47 12.11 -8.99
C PRO A 67 9.22 12.42 -7.65
N ALA A 68 10.00 11.51 -6.98
CA ALA A 68 10.45 10.20 -7.45
C ALA A 68 9.41 9.07 -7.28
N GLY A 69 8.49 9.17 -6.30
CA GLY A 69 7.56 8.11 -5.96
C GLY A 69 8.17 7.02 -5.07
N GLN A 70 7.30 6.28 -4.39
CA GLN A 70 7.67 5.08 -3.65
C GLN A 70 6.55 4.06 -3.81
N ALA A 71 6.81 2.99 -4.57
CA ALA A 71 5.91 1.85 -4.61
C ALA A 71 6.21 0.92 -3.42
N LYS A 72 5.18 0.17 -3.01
CA LYS A 72 5.26 -0.76 -1.87
C LYS A 72 4.71 -2.13 -2.27
N TYR A 73 5.37 -3.18 -1.79
CA TYR A 73 4.88 -4.56 -1.87
C TYR A 73 4.77 -5.09 -0.44
N VAL A 74 3.55 -5.32 0.04
CA VAL A 74 3.20 -5.44 1.46
C VAL A 74 2.56 -6.80 1.75
N THR A 75 2.92 -7.42 2.88
CA THR A 75 2.29 -8.64 3.39
C THR A 75 2.25 -8.65 4.91
N ALA A 76 1.32 -9.39 5.51
CA ALA A 76 1.34 -9.71 6.93
C ALA A 76 2.01 -11.07 7.14
N VAL A 77 3.14 -11.07 7.86
CA VAL A 77 3.90 -12.31 8.16
C VAL A 77 3.41 -13.00 9.43
N ALA A 78 2.68 -12.29 10.30
CA ALA A 78 2.01 -12.83 11.48
C ALA A 78 0.80 -11.96 11.83
N GLY A 79 -0.28 -12.60 12.24
CA GLY A 79 -1.55 -11.92 12.53
C GLY A 79 -2.28 -11.45 11.27
N SER A 80 -3.11 -10.41 11.41
CA SER A 80 -3.99 -9.95 10.34
C SER A 80 -4.14 -8.43 10.34
N VAL A 81 -4.18 -7.84 9.13
CA VAL A 81 -4.51 -6.43 8.90
C VAL A 81 -5.53 -6.29 7.78
N LEU A 82 -6.37 -5.26 7.85
CA LEU A 82 -7.10 -4.77 6.69
C LEU A 82 -6.23 -3.71 6.02
N ASP A 83 -5.72 -4.02 4.86
CA ASP A 83 -4.89 -3.13 4.04
C ASP A 83 -5.77 -2.38 3.06
N ILE A 84 -5.60 -1.06 2.94
CA ILE A 84 -6.44 -0.17 2.15
C ILE A 84 -5.56 0.66 1.22
N VAL A 85 -5.89 0.64 -0.06
CA VAL A 85 -5.24 1.45 -1.10
C VAL A 85 -6.21 2.51 -1.57
N ILE A 86 -5.78 3.78 -1.57
CA ILE A 86 -6.60 4.94 -1.89
C ILE A 86 -6.02 5.66 -3.10
N ASP A 87 -6.84 6.05 -4.06
CA ASP A 87 -6.40 6.85 -5.18
C ASP A 87 -6.32 8.35 -4.80
N LEU A 88 -5.11 8.84 -4.62
CA LEU A 88 -4.83 10.24 -4.29
C LEU A 88 -4.34 11.06 -5.50
N ARG A 89 -4.33 10.47 -6.70
CA ARG A 89 -3.76 11.07 -7.93
C ARG A 89 -4.76 12.03 -8.55
N VAL A 90 -4.49 13.33 -8.45
CA VAL A 90 -5.36 14.39 -9.01
C VAL A 90 -5.47 14.22 -10.53
N GLY A 91 -6.70 14.16 -11.03
CA GLY A 91 -7.02 13.90 -12.44
C GLY A 91 -7.21 12.42 -12.78
N SER A 92 -7.04 11.51 -11.83
CA SER A 92 -7.39 10.10 -12.01
C SER A 92 -8.91 9.89 -12.12
N PRO A 93 -9.39 8.95 -12.95
CA PRO A 93 -10.83 8.63 -13.03
C PRO A 93 -11.37 7.99 -11.73
N THR A 94 -10.50 7.52 -10.84
CA THR A 94 -10.85 6.92 -9.55
C THR A 94 -10.39 7.75 -8.35
N PHE A 95 -10.05 9.04 -8.56
CA PHE A 95 -9.64 9.95 -7.48
C PHE A 95 -10.60 9.89 -6.28
N GLY A 96 -10.06 9.74 -5.08
CA GLY A 96 -10.79 9.60 -3.83
C GLY A 96 -11.45 8.22 -3.59
N ARG A 97 -11.37 7.28 -4.54
CA ARG A 97 -11.85 5.91 -4.35
C ARG A 97 -10.78 5.05 -3.68
N TRP A 98 -11.23 3.98 -3.04
CA TRP A 98 -10.34 3.02 -2.39
C TRP A 98 -10.82 1.58 -2.60
N ASP A 99 -9.91 0.64 -2.38
CA ASP A 99 -10.16 -0.79 -2.30
C ASP A 99 -9.37 -1.37 -1.13
N SER A 100 -9.71 -2.59 -0.70
CA SER A 100 -9.08 -3.20 0.45
C SER A 100 -8.80 -4.68 0.26
N VAL A 101 -7.76 -5.16 0.94
CA VAL A 101 -7.35 -6.56 0.98
C VAL A 101 -7.11 -6.95 2.43
N VAL A 102 -7.56 -8.14 2.83
CA VAL A 102 -7.16 -8.72 4.11
C VAL A 102 -5.80 -9.39 3.91
N LEU A 103 -4.78 -8.91 4.60
CA LEU A 103 -3.47 -9.54 4.65
C LEU A 103 -3.34 -10.27 5.98
N ASP A 104 -3.03 -11.57 5.92
CA ASP A 104 -2.91 -12.41 7.12
C ASP A 104 -1.88 -13.54 6.94
N ASP A 105 -1.57 -14.22 8.03
CA ASP A 105 -0.64 -15.35 8.06
C ASP A 105 -1.27 -16.69 7.65
N VAL A 106 -2.50 -16.67 7.15
CA VAL A 106 -3.23 -17.84 6.63
C VAL A 106 -3.21 -17.86 5.11
N THR A 107 -3.78 -16.81 4.47
CA THR A 107 -3.79 -16.66 3.00
C THR A 107 -2.44 -16.22 2.48
N ARG A 108 -1.70 -15.44 3.29
CA ARG A 108 -0.38 -14.87 2.98
C ARG A 108 -0.39 -14.01 1.73
N SER A 109 -1.55 -13.41 1.44
CA SER A 109 -1.70 -12.47 0.33
C SER A 109 -0.76 -11.27 0.50
N CYS A 110 -0.40 -10.68 -0.62
CA CYS A 110 0.39 -9.46 -0.69
C CYS A 110 -0.38 -8.41 -1.49
N VAL A 111 -0.13 -7.15 -1.20
CA VAL A 111 -0.65 -6.05 -2.02
C VAL A 111 0.51 -5.25 -2.60
N PHE A 112 0.40 -4.91 -3.87
CA PHE A 112 1.27 -3.95 -4.53
C PHE A 112 0.55 -2.62 -4.65
N VAL A 113 1.19 -1.58 -4.13
CA VAL A 113 0.72 -0.19 -4.11
C VAL A 113 1.69 0.63 -4.96
N SER A 114 1.25 1.11 -6.11
CA SER A 114 2.08 1.93 -7.00
C SER A 114 2.32 3.33 -6.45
N GLU A 115 3.29 4.01 -7.02
CA GLU A 115 3.62 5.40 -6.73
C GLU A 115 2.39 6.30 -6.90
N GLY A 116 2.21 7.25 -6.00
CA GLY A 116 1.09 8.20 -6.01
C GLY A 116 -0.21 7.69 -5.39
N LEU A 117 -0.30 6.40 -5.07
CA LEU A 117 -1.40 5.86 -4.28
C LEU A 117 -1.18 6.10 -2.79
N GLY A 118 -2.26 6.37 -2.07
CA GLY A 118 -2.28 6.37 -0.62
C GLY A 118 -2.37 4.94 -0.08
N HIS A 119 -1.68 4.69 1.02
CA HIS A 119 -1.65 3.39 1.69
C HIS A 119 -1.96 3.53 3.17
N LEU A 120 -2.85 2.68 3.65
CA LEU A 120 -3.23 2.58 5.06
C LEU A 120 -3.44 1.11 5.42
N PHE A 121 -3.10 0.70 6.64
CA PHE A 121 -3.60 -0.55 7.18
C PHE A 121 -4.12 -0.43 8.61
N ILE A 122 -5.05 -1.31 8.95
CA ILE A 122 -5.67 -1.44 10.27
C ILE A 122 -5.29 -2.80 10.84
N ALA A 123 -4.63 -2.86 12.00
CA ALA A 123 -4.34 -4.12 12.68
C ALA A 123 -5.61 -4.72 13.28
N THR A 124 -6.01 -5.89 12.79
CA THR A 124 -7.27 -6.57 13.18
C THR A 124 -7.08 -7.72 14.17
N SER A 125 -5.89 -8.31 14.23
CA SER A 125 -5.50 -9.30 15.23
C SER A 125 -4.91 -8.63 16.48
N GLU A 126 -4.72 -9.37 17.57
CA GLU A 126 -4.14 -8.88 18.82
C GLU A 126 -2.75 -8.28 18.63
N SER A 127 -1.96 -8.90 17.76
CA SER A 127 -0.69 -8.39 17.26
C SER A 127 -0.58 -8.73 15.78
N ALA A 128 -0.19 -7.78 14.95
CA ALA A 128 0.06 -7.97 13.52
C ALA A 128 1.50 -7.54 13.18
N THR A 129 2.21 -8.40 12.46
CA THR A 129 3.54 -8.10 11.92
C THR A 129 3.44 -7.96 10.41
N VAL A 130 3.62 -6.75 9.91
CA VAL A 130 3.60 -6.41 8.50
C VAL A 130 5.03 -6.22 8.01
N SER A 131 5.37 -6.90 6.90
CA SER A 131 6.63 -6.72 6.16
C SER A 131 6.33 -6.07 4.82
N TYR A 132 7.16 -5.12 4.42
CA TYR A 132 7.00 -4.48 3.11
C TYR A 132 8.33 -4.08 2.47
N LEU A 133 8.36 -4.27 1.15
CA LEU A 133 9.44 -3.87 0.26
C LEU A 133 9.09 -2.52 -0.36
N THR A 134 10.08 -1.65 -0.59
CA THR A 134 9.86 -0.34 -1.23
C THR A 134 10.86 -0.06 -2.34
N THR A 135 10.42 0.68 -3.34
CA THR A 135 11.24 1.09 -4.51
C THR A 135 12.05 2.36 -4.26
N ASP A 136 11.85 3.05 -3.17
CA ASP A 136 12.73 4.12 -2.69
C ASP A 136 12.92 4.01 -1.17
N LYS A 137 14.00 4.61 -0.67
CA LYS A 137 14.24 4.72 0.77
C LYS A 137 13.36 5.82 1.39
N TYR A 138 13.17 5.76 2.69
CA TYR A 138 12.52 6.84 3.43
C TYR A 138 13.25 8.17 3.22
N ARG A 139 12.50 9.20 2.79
CA ARG A 139 12.99 10.56 2.58
C ARG A 139 12.13 11.54 3.38
N PRO A 140 12.61 12.00 4.55
CA PRO A 140 11.92 13.06 5.29
C PRO A 140 11.65 14.26 4.39
N GLY A 141 10.40 14.75 4.40
CA GLY A 141 9.97 15.88 3.57
C GLY A 141 9.31 15.51 2.24
N ASN A 142 9.49 14.27 1.76
CA ASN A 142 8.83 13.76 0.55
C ASN A 142 7.65 12.82 0.88
N GLU A 143 7.45 12.48 2.14
CA GLU A 143 6.34 11.63 2.57
C GLU A 143 5.28 12.44 3.30
N HIS A 144 4.05 12.32 2.82
CA HIS A 144 2.88 13.04 3.29
C HIS A 144 1.84 12.08 3.87
N GLY A 145 0.86 12.66 4.56
CA GLY A 145 -0.28 11.93 5.09
C GLY A 145 -1.60 12.63 4.77
N ILE A 146 -2.67 11.83 4.76
CA ILE A 146 -4.06 12.29 4.75
C ILE A 146 -4.73 11.72 6.00
N SER A 147 -5.60 12.49 6.61
CA SER A 147 -6.38 12.04 7.77
C SER A 147 -7.23 10.83 7.41
N PRO A 148 -7.07 9.70 8.10
CA PRO A 148 -7.92 8.53 7.87
C PRO A 148 -9.37 8.75 8.36
N PHE A 149 -9.61 9.82 9.12
CA PHE A 149 -10.94 10.24 9.56
C PHE A 149 -11.64 11.19 8.58
N ASP A 150 -11.05 11.50 7.42
CA ASP A 150 -11.68 12.37 6.44
C ASP A 150 -13.01 11.76 5.96
N PRO A 151 -14.16 12.43 6.22
CA PRO A 151 -15.47 11.91 5.81
C PRO A 151 -15.62 11.78 4.28
N ALA A 152 -14.82 12.51 3.50
CA ALA A 152 -14.86 12.42 2.04
C ALA A 152 -14.39 11.04 1.53
N LEU A 153 -13.56 10.33 2.29
CA LEU A 153 -13.09 8.98 1.96
C LEU A 153 -14.08 7.89 2.41
N GLY A 154 -14.94 8.15 3.39
CA GLY A 154 -15.94 7.20 3.89
C GLY A 154 -15.33 5.92 4.48
N LEU A 155 -14.08 5.97 4.99
CA LEU A 155 -13.44 4.83 5.64
C LEU A 155 -14.14 4.52 6.98
N MET A 156 -14.39 3.24 7.22
CA MET A 156 -14.94 2.78 8.51
C MET A 156 -13.79 2.30 9.40
N LEU A 157 -13.37 3.15 10.33
CA LEU A 157 -12.33 2.83 11.29
C LEU A 157 -12.91 2.27 12.59
N PRO A 158 -12.19 1.40 13.33
CA PRO A 158 -12.58 0.97 14.66
C PRO A 158 -12.76 2.15 15.63
N SER A 159 -13.67 2.03 16.58
CA SER A 159 -13.92 3.08 17.59
C SER A 159 -12.75 3.29 18.55
N ASP A 160 -11.88 2.30 18.67
CA ASP A 160 -10.67 2.27 19.51
C ASP A 160 -9.39 2.44 18.69
N THR A 161 -9.49 3.15 17.55
CA THR A 161 -8.36 3.43 16.66
C THR A 161 -7.20 4.11 17.39
N ILE A 162 -5.99 3.57 17.19
CA ILE A 162 -4.73 4.12 17.71
C ILE A 162 -3.92 4.65 16.54
N LEU A 163 -3.63 5.95 16.54
CA LEU A 163 -2.82 6.66 15.53
C LEU A 163 -1.51 7.17 16.13
N SER A 164 -0.54 7.42 15.28
CA SER A 164 0.58 8.29 15.62
C SER A 164 0.12 9.76 15.66
N GLU A 165 0.86 10.63 16.36
CA GLU A 165 0.60 12.08 16.35
C GLU A 165 0.61 12.62 14.91
N LYS A 166 1.57 12.20 14.10
CA LYS A 166 1.67 12.57 12.68
C LYS A 166 0.41 12.21 11.88
N ASP A 167 -0.16 11.03 12.09
CA ASP A 167 -1.35 10.58 11.35
C ASP A 167 -2.63 11.24 11.89
N ALA A 168 -2.67 11.54 13.19
CA ALA A 168 -3.79 12.26 13.81
C ALA A 168 -3.88 13.73 13.35
N ASP A 169 -2.74 14.38 13.12
CA ASP A 169 -2.64 15.77 12.69
C ASP A 169 -2.61 15.93 11.16
N ALA A 170 -2.74 14.83 10.41
CA ALA A 170 -2.71 14.87 8.95
C ALA A 170 -3.91 15.67 8.38
N PRO A 171 -3.71 16.42 7.27
CA PRO A 171 -4.77 17.19 6.63
C PRO A 171 -5.85 16.29 6.02
N SER A 172 -7.02 16.84 5.78
CA SER A 172 -8.04 16.24 4.93
C SER A 172 -7.57 16.13 3.47
N LEU A 173 -8.24 15.31 2.67
CA LEU A 173 -7.98 15.20 1.23
C LEU A 173 -8.09 16.55 0.52
N ALA A 174 -9.13 17.33 0.84
CA ALA A 174 -9.35 18.65 0.24
C ALA A 174 -8.27 19.67 0.65
N GLU A 175 -7.82 19.65 1.91
CA GLU A 175 -6.72 20.52 2.36
C GLU A 175 -5.40 20.14 1.69
N ALA A 176 -5.09 18.85 1.58
CA ALA A 176 -3.88 18.39 0.90
C ALA A 176 -3.90 18.74 -0.60
N GLU A 177 -5.06 18.65 -1.27
CA GLU A 177 -5.22 19.12 -2.65
C GLU A 177 -4.99 20.62 -2.78
N ALA A 178 -5.59 21.42 -1.90
CA ALA A 178 -5.42 22.89 -1.90
C ALA A 178 -3.97 23.32 -1.63
N LEU A 179 -3.24 22.55 -0.84
CA LEU A 179 -1.81 22.78 -0.56
C LEU A 179 -0.89 22.26 -1.69
N GLY A 180 -1.43 21.60 -2.72
CA GLY A 180 -0.66 21.03 -3.83
C GLY A 180 0.23 19.85 -3.43
N LEU A 181 -0.12 19.12 -2.37
CA LEU A 181 0.64 17.96 -1.88
C LEU A 181 0.32 16.69 -2.67
N LEU A 182 -0.87 16.62 -3.29
CA LEU A 182 -1.32 15.39 -3.95
C LEU A 182 -0.59 15.18 -5.29
N PRO A 183 -0.23 13.94 -5.62
CA PRO A 183 0.43 13.62 -6.88
C PRO A 183 -0.51 13.84 -8.07
N ALA A 184 0.03 14.37 -9.18
CA ALA A 184 -0.70 14.47 -10.42
C ALA A 184 -0.77 13.10 -11.12
N TRP A 185 -1.94 12.75 -11.67
CA TRP A 185 -2.16 11.50 -12.41
C TRP A 185 -1.14 11.29 -13.52
N GLN A 186 -0.85 12.34 -14.32
CA GLN A 186 0.10 12.26 -15.42
C GLN A 186 1.52 11.95 -14.94
N ASN A 187 1.98 12.56 -13.85
CA ASN A 187 3.30 12.27 -13.29
C ASN A 187 3.43 10.81 -12.85
N CYS A 188 2.33 10.25 -12.33
CA CYS A 188 2.31 8.83 -11.96
C CYS A 188 2.37 7.92 -13.19
N LEU A 189 1.63 8.23 -14.26
CA LEU A 189 1.71 7.48 -15.52
C LEU A 189 3.11 7.53 -16.14
N ASP A 190 3.77 8.68 -16.11
CA ASP A 190 5.13 8.84 -16.59
C ASP A 190 6.14 7.99 -15.77
N ALA A 191 5.95 7.95 -14.43
CA ALA A 191 6.74 7.09 -13.55
C ALA A 191 6.51 5.59 -13.85
N TYR A 192 5.26 5.19 -14.10
CA TYR A 192 4.93 3.80 -14.46
C TYR A 192 5.55 3.40 -15.81
N ALA A 193 5.50 4.29 -16.80
CA ALA A 193 6.13 4.06 -18.10
C ALA A 193 7.66 3.94 -17.99
N ALA A 194 8.29 4.72 -17.09
CA ALA A 194 9.73 4.64 -16.85
C ALA A 194 10.16 3.32 -16.18
N ALA A 195 9.28 2.70 -15.39
CA ALA A 195 9.51 1.41 -14.73
C ALA A 195 9.08 0.21 -15.61
N ALA A 196 8.51 0.44 -16.80
CA ALA A 196 8.03 -0.62 -17.67
C ALA A 196 9.18 -1.52 -18.13
N VAL A 197 8.95 -2.85 -18.12
CA VAL A 197 9.86 -3.81 -18.71
C VAL A 197 9.72 -3.78 -20.22
N ASN A 198 10.83 -3.62 -20.92
CA ASN A 198 10.85 -3.74 -22.37
C ASN A 198 10.70 -5.22 -22.70
N GLY A 199 9.59 -5.62 -23.32
CA GLY A 199 9.32 -6.97 -23.81
C GLY A 199 10.21 -7.35 -24.98
#